data_c78164dbb481d3c5f4f1e65e8a2a68be
#
_entry.id   c78164dbb481d3c5f4f1e65e8a2a68be
#
_cell.length_a   1.000
_cell.length_b   1.000
_cell.length_c   1.000
_cell.angle_alpha   90.00
_cell.angle_beta   90.00
_cell.angle_gamma   90.00
#
_symmetry.space_group_name_H-M   'P 1'
#
loop_
_entity.id
_entity.type
_entity.pdbx_description
1 polymer ?
#
loop_
_entity_poly.entity_id
_entity_poly.type
_entity_poly.pdbx_seq_one_letter_code
_entity_poly.pdbx_strand_id
1 'polypeptide(L)'
;MYTLRSLIFGKRTADMTVADERYDSPSKLTVKRFFRKPLAVIALIVLVSMFLFVFIGPIFDPIDINYTEVFHKNVAPNMSMMKLPSAMKDSPVSITSKGTFTLGLDKNGNVHVWGYYATSNDDPRLNVMIVPDEVKDANILFAAAGTDHCIAISDKGEVFGWGQKMQGQYDRDGRLAAVLPYKMPLEIMNDGVDVANVKQLICGTQMTAILMKDGTMYAWGNSMSSAMNLESMFKLQEQGVRFEKICFTNAGLFAISTEGEFLVGNNTQYQYYNSTPLGQYINGRKVVDIAASGDTIVLILEDGEFISMGTIATTPEIPEGEEVVKLSAASRHFTVLTNTGRVIAWGNGKLGQTEVPSALAGESGVDQLFSTGFQNYAFKDGKFVDSWGLKGYIMGTDAEGRDVFNRVMNGGRMTMTIGAVAVIVASIIGIIIGCISGYFGGLVDLILMRVAEIFSAIPFLPFALVLSAVLQGSDVDEDTKIFIIMIILGLLSWTGLATLVRGQILAEREKEFVIAAKSMGIKERRIAFKHILPNIISVILVNLTLNFASCMLTESSLSYLGFGVKLPRPTWGNMLDGCRDSKVIQNYWWRWVFPALFLAITVICINIIGDTLRDILDPKSEVEK
;
A
#
# COMPACT_ATOMS: atom_id res chain seq x y z
N MET A 1 10.05 -14.04 39.91
CA MET A 1 9.25 -13.89 38.69
C MET A 1 8.38 -12.62 38.85
N TYR A 2 8.77 -11.51 38.28
CA TYR A 2 8.02 -10.25 38.35
C TYR A 2 6.85 -10.32 37.38
N THR A 3 5.62 -10.14 37.87
CA THR A 3 4.46 -10.05 36.96
C THR A 3 4.41 -8.68 36.26
N LEU A 4 3.92 -8.63 35.03
CA LEU A 4 3.78 -7.40 34.23
C LEU A 4 3.04 -6.28 35.02
N ARG A 5 2.14 -6.66 35.92
CA ARG A 5 1.36 -5.76 36.80
C ARG A 5 2.24 -5.04 37.82
N SER A 6 3.33 -5.68 38.31
CA SER A 6 4.27 -5.05 39.25
C SER A 6 5.25 -4.11 38.56
N LEU A 7 5.48 -4.30 37.23
CA LEU A 7 6.30 -3.44 36.40
C LEU A 7 5.56 -2.13 36.01
N ILE A 8 4.24 -2.21 35.75
CA ILE A 8 3.45 -1.06 35.27
C ILE A 8 2.91 -0.20 36.43
N PHE A 9 2.52 -0.80 37.53
CA PHE A 9 1.85 -0.12 38.66
C PHE A 9 2.67 -0.10 39.94
N GLY A 10 4.00 -0.18 39.84
CA GLY A 10 4.94 -0.13 40.95
C GLY A 10 4.30 -0.30 42.34
N LYS A 11 4.38 -1.49 42.98
CA LYS A 11 4.15 -1.52 44.40
C LYS A 11 5.10 -0.50 45.04
N ARG A 12 4.54 0.58 45.63
CA ARG A 12 5.25 1.37 46.63
C ARG A 12 5.60 0.43 47.77
N THR A 13 6.69 -0.28 47.64
CA THR A 13 7.35 -0.85 48.81
C THR A 13 8.14 0.33 49.37
N ALA A 14 7.52 0.99 50.37
CA ALA A 14 8.28 1.69 51.38
C ALA A 14 9.35 0.69 51.86
N ASP A 15 10.55 1.20 52.12
CA ASP A 15 11.71 0.48 52.66
C ASP A 15 12.50 -0.42 51.69
N MET A 16 13.04 0.20 50.67
CA MET A 16 14.42 -0.14 50.25
C MET A 16 15.34 0.84 50.98
N THR A 17 15.96 0.36 52.04
CA THR A 17 16.95 1.15 52.79
C THR A 17 18.11 1.51 51.90
N VAL A 18 18.66 2.71 52.07
CA VAL A 18 19.88 3.27 51.38
C VAL A 18 21.06 2.27 51.42
N ALA A 19 21.01 1.25 52.28
CA ALA A 19 22.00 0.19 52.39
C ALA A 19 22.01 -0.79 51.19
N ASP A 20 20.84 -1.12 50.59
CA ASP A 20 20.77 -2.06 49.45
C ASP A 20 21.30 -1.49 48.13
N GLU A 21 21.33 -0.17 47.99
CA GLU A 21 21.87 0.50 46.79
C GLU A 21 23.43 0.53 46.74
N ARG A 22 24.09 0.38 47.90
CA ARG A 22 25.56 0.43 47.99
C ARG A 22 26.28 -0.79 47.42
N TYR A 23 25.60 -1.92 47.23
CA TYR A 23 26.18 -3.18 46.73
C TYR A 23 25.86 -3.46 45.27
N ASP A 24 24.97 -2.70 44.62
CA ASP A 24 24.68 -2.87 43.19
C ASP A 24 25.73 -2.15 42.34
N SER A 25 26.10 -2.74 41.18
CA SER A 25 27.00 -2.08 40.23
C SER A 25 26.34 -0.81 39.67
N PRO A 26 27.13 0.24 39.29
CA PRO A 26 26.56 1.48 38.74
C PRO A 26 25.58 1.27 37.59
N SER A 27 25.86 0.33 36.70
CA SER A 27 24.97 -0.02 35.59
C SER A 27 23.64 -0.63 36.04
N LYS A 28 23.67 -1.48 37.09
CA LYS A 28 22.46 -2.10 37.63
C LYS A 28 21.57 -1.08 38.35
N LEU A 29 22.20 -0.10 39.03
CA LEU A 29 21.49 1.02 39.64
C LEU A 29 20.82 1.91 38.59
N THR A 30 21.51 2.22 37.49
CA THR A 30 20.96 2.99 36.37
C THR A 30 19.72 2.32 35.80
N VAL A 31 19.79 1.02 35.51
CA VAL A 31 18.65 0.23 35.00
C VAL A 31 17.48 0.26 36.01
N LYS A 32 17.75 0.03 37.31
CA LYS A 32 16.74 0.02 38.35
C LYS A 32 16.04 1.40 38.50
N ARG A 33 16.80 2.50 38.43
CA ARG A 33 16.30 3.87 38.47
C ARG A 33 15.48 4.20 37.21
N PHE A 34 15.90 3.74 36.03
CA PHE A 34 15.18 3.93 34.78
C PHE A 34 13.78 3.31 34.85
N PHE A 35 13.67 2.05 35.30
CA PHE A 35 12.38 1.36 35.42
C PHE A 35 11.47 1.90 36.55
N ARG A 36 11.97 2.78 37.41
CA ARG A 36 11.13 3.51 38.37
C ARG A 36 10.43 4.73 37.76
N LYS A 37 10.86 5.21 36.57
CA LYS A 37 10.24 6.35 35.88
C LYS A 37 9.18 5.85 34.87
N PRO A 38 7.87 5.97 35.15
CA PRO A 38 6.84 5.34 34.31
C PRO A 38 6.82 5.90 32.89
N LEU A 39 7.06 7.21 32.72
CA LEU A 39 7.08 7.84 31.40
C LEU A 39 8.19 7.27 30.52
N ALA A 40 9.39 7.03 31.07
CA ALA A 40 10.50 6.44 30.34
C ALA A 40 10.23 4.97 29.95
N VAL A 41 9.55 4.21 30.83
CA VAL A 41 9.13 2.83 30.52
C VAL A 41 8.11 2.79 29.42
N ILE A 42 7.12 3.69 29.42
CA ILE A 42 6.14 3.82 28.34
C ILE A 42 6.84 4.19 27.03
N ALA A 43 7.72 5.20 27.06
CA ALA A 43 8.49 5.60 25.89
C ALA A 43 9.36 4.46 25.32
N LEU A 44 9.98 3.67 26.19
CA LEU A 44 10.76 2.49 25.79
C LEU A 44 9.87 1.42 25.12
N ILE A 45 8.72 1.10 25.70
CA ILE A 45 7.77 0.12 25.14
C ILE A 45 7.31 0.60 23.76
N VAL A 46 6.92 1.87 23.62
CA VAL A 46 6.48 2.45 22.35
C VAL A 46 7.62 2.41 21.32
N LEU A 47 8.83 2.81 21.71
CA LEU A 47 10.00 2.80 20.81
C LEU A 47 10.34 1.37 20.35
N VAL A 48 10.33 0.39 21.25
CA VAL A 48 10.55 -1.02 20.90
C VAL A 48 9.45 -1.51 19.95
N SER A 49 8.20 -1.17 20.20
CA SER A 49 7.09 -1.50 19.30
C SER A 49 7.27 -0.88 17.90
N MET A 50 7.74 0.37 17.83
CA MET A 50 8.08 1.04 16.57
C MET A 50 9.23 0.32 15.84
N PHE A 51 10.29 -0.08 16.56
CA PHE A 51 11.38 -0.86 15.97
C PHE A 51 10.90 -2.21 15.41
N LEU A 52 10.07 -2.93 16.16
CA LEU A 52 9.48 -4.19 15.70
C LEU A 52 8.63 -3.93 14.45
N PHE A 53 7.80 -2.90 14.46
CA PHE A 53 6.95 -2.54 13.32
C PHE A 53 7.78 -2.24 12.06
N VAL A 54 8.82 -1.41 12.14
CA VAL A 54 9.57 -0.97 10.95
C VAL A 54 10.65 -1.96 10.48
N PHE A 55 11.20 -2.83 11.35
CA PHE A 55 12.26 -3.77 10.98
C PHE A 55 11.76 -5.20 10.80
N ILE A 56 10.75 -5.63 11.54
CA ILE A 56 10.18 -6.98 11.45
C ILE A 56 8.96 -7.00 10.54
N GLY A 57 8.10 -5.97 10.60
CA GLY A 57 6.91 -5.87 9.75
C GLY A 57 7.18 -6.09 8.26
N PRO A 58 8.22 -5.48 7.65
CA PRO A 58 8.56 -5.69 6.24
C PRO A 58 8.93 -7.13 5.85
N ILE A 59 9.18 -8.02 6.81
CA ILE A 59 9.41 -9.43 6.55
C ILE A 59 8.09 -10.14 6.20
N PHE A 60 7.00 -9.70 6.84
CA PHE A 60 5.67 -10.26 6.64
C PHE A 60 4.88 -9.57 5.50
N ASP A 61 5.17 -8.28 5.26
CA ASP A 61 4.54 -7.47 4.23
C ASP A 61 5.63 -6.67 3.46
N PRO A 62 6.36 -7.35 2.55
CA PRO A 62 7.44 -6.73 1.80
C PRO A 62 6.90 -5.71 0.79
N ILE A 63 7.55 -4.55 0.70
CA ILE A 63 7.18 -3.51 -0.24
C ILE A 63 7.65 -3.84 -1.66
N ASP A 64 6.74 -3.79 -2.63
CA ASP A 64 7.10 -3.62 -4.03
C ASP A 64 7.17 -2.12 -4.33
N ILE A 65 8.38 -1.57 -4.36
CA ILE A 65 8.61 -0.12 -4.52
C ILE A 65 8.09 0.44 -5.85
N ASN A 66 7.99 -0.40 -6.88
CA ASN A 66 7.54 -0.01 -8.22
C ASN A 66 6.03 -0.22 -8.43
N TYR A 67 5.36 -0.91 -7.51
CA TYR A 67 3.93 -1.14 -7.62
C TYR A 67 3.14 0.14 -7.40
N THR A 68 2.24 0.45 -8.33
CA THR A 68 1.27 1.52 -8.24
C THR A 68 -0.12 0.99 -8.59
N GLU A 69 -1.16 1.45 -7.88
CA GLU A 69 -2.53 1.07 -8.15
C GLU A 69 -3.32 2.28 -8.63
N VAL A 70 -3.33 2.46 -9.95
CA VAL A 70 -3.90 3.65 -10.60
C VAL A 70 -5.37 3.88 -10.25
N PHE A 71 -6.10 2.80 -9.95
CA PHE A 71 -7.53 2.88 -9.62
C PHE A 71 -7.82 3.24 -8.16
N HIS A 72 -6.85 3.07 -7.25
CA HIS A 72 -7.01 3.34 -5.82
C HIS A 72 -6.23 4.57 -5.35
N LYS A 73 -6.16 5.61 -6.19
CA LYS A 73 -5.50 6.87 -5.82
C LYS A 73 -6.29 7.60 -4.73
N ASN A 74 -5.59 7.99 -3.67
CA ASN A 74 -6.15 8.77 -2.56
C ASN A 74 -7.39 8.14 -1.89
N VAL A 75 -7.42 6.83 -1.76
CA VAL A 75 -8.48 6.14 -1.00
C VAL A 75 -8.30 6.42 0.48
N ALA A 76 -9.38 6.84 1.14
CA ALA A 76 -9.38 7.07 2.57
C ALA A 76 -9.23 5.76 3.37
N PRO A 77 -8.72 5.80 4.61
CA PRO A 77 -8.66 4.65 5.49
C PRO A 77 -10.03 3.98 5.63
N ASN A 78 -10.16 2.74 5.17
CA ASN A 78 -11.37 1.95 5.27
C ASN A 78 -11.07 0.45 5.11
N MET A 79 -11.10 -0.30 6.20
CA MET A 79 -10.88 -1.76 6.22
C MET A 79 -12.09 -2.57 5.76
N SER A 80 -13.25 -1.92 5.61
CA SER A 80 -14.51 -2.56 5.21
C SER A 80 -14.91 -2.20 3.78
N MET A 81 -14.01 -1.60 3.01
CA MET A 81 -14.29 -1.08 1.68
C MET A 81 -14.92 -2.13 0.77
N MET A 82 -14.34 -3.32 0.73
CA MET A 82 -14.80 -4.44 -0.10
C MET A 82 -15.66 -5.46 0.66
N LYS A 83 -16.12 -5.12 1.87
CA LYS A 83 -16.95 -6.02 2.67
C LYS A 83 -18.31 -6.25 2.01
N LEU A 84 -18.69 -7.50 1.85
CA LEU A 84 -19.99 -7.88 1.30
C LEU A 84 -21.13 -7.30 2.16
N PRO A 85 -22.08 -6.56 1.58
CA PRO A 85 -23.27 -6.08 2.28
C PRO A 85 -24.07 -7.23 2.91
N SER A 86 -24.71 -7.00 4.03
CA SER A 86 -25.47 -8.04 4.76
C SER A 86 -26.59 -8.64 3.91
N ALA A 87 -27.27 -7.84 3.09
CA ALA A 87 -28.32 -8.28 2.18
C ALA A 87 -27.81 -9.26 1.11
N MET A 88 -26.54 -9.15 0.73
CA MET A 88 -25.91 -9.99 -0.28
C MET A 88 -25.38 -11.33 0.25
N LYS A 89 -25.50 -11.60 1.55
CA LYS A 89 -24.98 -12.85 2.15
C LYS A 89 -25.88 -14.06 1.98
N ASP A 90 -27.08 -13.86 1.49
CA ASP A 90 -28.10 -14.89 1.30
C ASP A 90 -28.61 -14.90 -0.13
N SER A 91 -28.20 -15.90 -0.88
CA SER A 91 -28.63 -16.18 -2.27
C SER A 91 -28.56 -14.96 -3.21
N PRO A 92 -27.37 -14.37 -3.43
CA PRO A 92 -27.24 -13.30 -4.41
C PRO A 92 -27.52 -13.81 -5.82
N VAL A 93 -28.23 -13.02 -6.62
CA VAL A 93 -28.49 -13.34 -8.03
C VAL A 93 -27.23 -13.10 -8.86
N SER A 94 -26.60 -11.95 -8.65
CA SER A 94 -25.35 -11.61 -9.33
C SER A 94 -24.49 -10.68 -8.49
N ILE A 95 -23.16 -10.77 -8.65
CA ILE A 95 -22.16 -9.82 -8.15
C ILE A 95 -21.20 -9.54 -9.31
N THR A 96 -21.11 -8.31 -9.74
CA THR A 96 -20.35 -7.89 -10.93
C THR A 96 -19.47 -6.68 -10.65
N SER A 97 -18.33 -6.61 -11.32
CA SER A 97 -17.41 -5.47 -11.27
C SER A 97 -16.44 -5.53 -12.44
N LYS A 98 -16.12 -4.40 -13.02
CA LYS A 98 -14.98 -4.22 -13.95
C LYS A 98 -14.01 -3.14 -13.46
N GLY A 99 -14.42 -2.36 -12.47
CA GLY A 99 -13.65 -1.26 -11.87
C GLY A 99 -13.28 -1.50 -10.41
N THR A 100 -13.31 -0.43 -9.64
CA THR A 100 -12.97 -0.41 -8.20
C THR A 100 -14.17 -0.57 -7.29
N PHE A 101 -15.37 -0.46 -7.84
CA PHE A 101 -16.63 -0.70 -7.14
C PHE A 101 -17.26 -2.01 -7.62
N THR A 102 -18.16 -2.51 -6.82
CA THR A 102 -18.90 -3.75 -7.08
C THR A 102 -20.38 -3.47 -7.01
N LEU A 103 -21.13 -4.08 -7.91
CA LEU A 103 -22.59 -4.05 -7.95
C LEU A 103 -23.11 -5.45 -7.72
N GLY A 104 -24.06 -5.57 -6.82
CA GLY A 104 -24.74 -6.83 -6.52
C GLY A 104 -26.25 -6.71 -6.64
N LEU A 105 -26.87 -7.79 -7.09
CA LEU A 105 -28.31 -7.96 -7.13
C LEU A 105 -28.69 -9.05 -6.14
N ASP A 106 -29.55 -8.71 -5.17
CA ASP A 106 -30.05 -9.68 -4.20
C ASP A 106 -31.26 -10.48 -4.74
N LYS A 107 -31.65 -11.51 -4.03
CA LYS A 107 -32.79 -12.37 -4.39
C LYS A 107 -34.15 -11.67 -4.42
N ASN A 108 -34.25 -10.47 -3.84
CA ASN A 108 -35.48 -9.69 -3.78
C ASN A 108 -35.57 -8.64 -4.91
N GLY A 109 -34.60 -8.62 -5.83
CA GLY A 109 -34.54 -7.65 -6.91
C GLY A 109 -33.96 -6.29 -6.51
N ASN A 110 -33.30 -6.17 -5.34
CA ASN A 110 -32.66 -4.92 -4.92
C ASN A 110 -31.20 -4.87 -5.37
N VAL A 111 -30.78 -3.69 -5.81
CA VAL A 111 -29.41 -3.42 -6.25
C VAL A 111 -28.60 -2.81 -5.10
N HIS A 112 -27.41 -3.36 -4.88
CA HIS A 112 -26.44 -2.91 -3.86
C HIS A 112 -25.12 -2.53 -4.52
N VAL A 113 -24.49 -1.44 -4.05
CA VAL A 113 -23.18 -1.01 -4.54
C VAL A 113 -22.22 -0.84 -3.36
N TRP A 114 -20.98 -1.33 -3.50
CA TRP A 114 -19.92 -1.18 -2.51
C TRP A 114 -18.54 -1.12 -3.18
N GLY A 115 -17.50 -0.83 -2.42
CA GLY A 115 -16.15 -0.63 -2.94
C GLY A 115 -15.75 0.83 -2.95
N TYR A 116 -15.03 1.26 -3.97
CA TYR A 116 -14.53 2.62 -4.08
C TYR A 116 -14.69 3.15 -5.51
N TYR A 117 -15.13 4.40 -5.62
CA TYR A 117 -15.11 5.12 -6.88
C TYR A 117 -14.77 6.59 -6.61
N ALA A 118 -13.71 7.07 -7.27
CA ALA A 118 -13.24 8.45 -7.10
C ALA A 118 -14.15 9.43 -7.85
N THR A 119 -15.16 9.94 -7.18
CA THR A 119 -16.02 11.00 -7.71
C THR A 119 -16.35 12.01 -6.62
N SER A 120 -16.47 13.28 -7.01
CA SER A 120 -17.01 14.35 -6.18
C SER A 120 -18.44 14.72 -6.55
N ASN A 121 -19.10 13.93 -7.39
CA ASN A 121 -20.43 14.21 -7.89
C ASN A 121 -21.48 13.52 -7.00
N ASP A 122 -22.36 14.31 -6.41
CA ASP A 122 -23.45 13.82 -5.54
C ASP A 122 -24.75 13.53 -6.32
N ASP A 123 -24.80 13.78 -7.65
CA ASP A 123 -25.94 13.40 -8.49
C ASP A 123 -25.97 11.87 -8.65
N PRO A 124 -27.06 11.19 -8.20
CA PRO A 124 -27.18 9.73 -8.32
C PRO A 124 -27.02 9.20 -9.74
N ARG A 125 -27.36 10.02 -10.73
CA ARG A 125 -27.24 9.64 -12.15
C ARG A 125 -25.79 9.64 -12.66
N LEU A 126 -24.91 10.38 -11.98
CA LEU A 126 -23.49 10.56 -12.36
C LEU A 126 -22.52 9.83 -11.41
N ASN A 127 -23.03 9.31 -10.31
CA ASN A 127 -22.23 8.63 -9.30
C ASN A 127 -22.62 7.15 -9.22
N VAL A 128 -21.75 6.26 -9.67
CA VAL A 128 -21.98 4.81 -9.65
C VAL A 128 -22.22 4.26 -8.24
N MET A 129 -21.74 4.96 -7.20
CA MET A 129 -21.89 4.54 -5.80
C MET A 129 -23.29 4.82 -5.23
N ILE A 130 -24.11 5.56 -5.95
CA ILE A 130 -25.47 5.93 -5.52
C ILE A 130 -26.48 5.27 -6.47
N VAL A 131 -27.24 4.31 -5.96
CA VAL A 131 -28.31 3.69 -6.74
C VAL A 131 -29.44 4.72 -6.92
N PRO A 132 -29.87 5.05 -8.16
CA PRO A 132 -30.98 5.97 -8.40
C PRO A 132 -32.30 5.46 -7.81
N ASP A 133 -33.20 6.37 -7.43
CA ASP A 133 -34.47 6.00 -6.81
C ASP A 133 -35.36 5.20 -7.79
N GLU A 134 -35.32 5.52 -9.07
CA GLU A 134 -36.00 4.78 -10.13
C GLU A 134 -35.60 3.28 -10.17
N VAL A 135 -34.33 2.99 -9.86
CA VAL A 135 -33.83 1.62 -9.78
C VAL A 135 -34.20 0.95 -8.46
N LYS A 136 -34.23 1.70 -7.34
CA LYS A 136 -34.65 1.18 -6.04
C LYS A 136 -36.14 0.81 -5.99
N ASP A 137 -36.97 1.55 -6.75
CA ASP A 137 -38.41 1.37 -6.79
C ASP A 137 -38.83 0.25 -7.77
N ALA A 138 -37.91 -0.21 -8.62
CA ALA A 138 -38.13 -1.26 -9.60
C ALA A 138 -37.69 -2.65 -9.08
N ASN A 139 -38.39 -3.71 -9.51
CA ASN A 139 -37.94 -5.07 -9.27
C ASN A 139 -36.92 -5.47 -10.36
N ILE A 140 -35.64 -5.51 -9.99
CA ILE A 140 -34.55 -5.74 -10.93
C ILE A 140 -34.28 -7.24 -11.08
N LEU A 141 -34.18 -7.71 -12.32
CA LEU A 141 -33.84 -9.09 -12.65
C LEU A 141 -32.40 -9.29 -13.16
N PHE A 142 -31.83 -8.29 -13.82
CA PHE A 142 -30.44 -8.29 -14.26
C PHE A 142 -29.75 -6.99 -13.88
N ALA A 143 -28.52 -7.10 -13.40
CA ALA A 143 -27.71 -5.92 -13.10
C ALA A 143 -26.22 -6.21 -13.38
N ALA A 144 -25.52 -5.26 -13.99
CA ALA A 144 -24.11 -5.36 -14.31
C ALA A 144 -23.39 -4.02 -14.13
N ALA A 145 -22.12 -4.10 -13.67
CA ALA A 145 -21.24 -2.95 -13.50
C ALA A 145 -20.10 -2.98 -14.53
N GLY A 146 -19.86 -1.83 -15.17
CA GLY A 146 -18.66 -1.53 -15.93
C GLY A 146 -17.59 -0.87 -15.06
N THR A 147 -16.62 -0.19 -15.69
CA THR A 147 -15.58 0.56 -14.95
C THR A 147 -16.10 1.86 -14.36
N ASP A 148 -17.07 2.48 -14.98
CA ASP A 148 -17.57 3.83 -14.68
C ASP A 148 -19.08 3.99 -14.79
N HIS A 149 -19.80 2.88 -15.02
CA HIS A 149 -21.25 2.88 -15.18
C HIS A 149 -21.88 1.58 -14.69
N CYS A 150 -23.18 1.62 -14.47
CA CYS A 150 -24.03 0.50 -14.11
C CYS A 150 -25.24 0.42 -15.02
N ILE A 151 -25.71 -0.79 -15.30
CA ILE A 151 -26.95 -1.05 -16.02
C ILE A 151 -27.79 -2.02 -15.19
N ALA A 152 -29.11 -1.80 -15.15
CA ALA A 152 -30.08 -2.68 -14.54
C ALA A 152 -31.28 -2.89 -15.47
N ILE A 153 -31.89 -4.06 -15.43
CA ILE A 153 -33.09 -4.40 -16.21
C ILE A 153 -34.17 -4.86 -15.23
N SER A 154 -35.34 -4.22 -15.28
CA SER A 154 -36.48 -4.58 -14.43
C SER A 154 -37.23 -5.82 -14.96
N ASP A 155 -38.14 -6.34 -14.15
CA ASP A 155 -39.08 -7.40 -14.52
C ASP A 155 -40.07 -6.98 -15.64
N LYS A 156 -40.21 -5.67 -15.88
CA LYS A 156 -41.01 -5.11 -16.98
C LYS A 156 -40.19 -4.89 -18.26
N GLY A 157 -38.89 -5.21 -18.24
CA GLY A 157 -38.00 -5.00 -19.38
C GLY A 157 -37.43 -3.57 -19.49
N GLU A 158 -37.72 -2.69 -18.53
CA GLU A 158 -37.17 -1.34 -18.52
C GLU A 158 -35.66 -1.41 -18.25
N VAL A 159 -34.86 -0.65 -19.02
CA VAL A 159 -33.40 -0.63 -18.89
C VAL A 159 -32.96 0.70 -18.28
N PHE A 160 -32.36 0.63 -17.11
CA PHE A 160 -31.82 1.75 -16.37
C PHE A 160 -30.29 1.82 -16.51
N GLY A 161 -29.76 3.02 -16.68
CA GLY A 161 -28.32 3.26 -16.70
C GLY A 161 -27.92 4.46 -15.87
N TRP A 162 -26.84 4.33 -15.08
CA TRP A 162 -26.28 5.45 -14.33
C TRP A 162 -24.74 5.34 -14.23
N GLY A 163 -24.09 6.42 -13.81
CA GLY A 163 -22.64 6.52 -13.65
C GLY A 163 -22.02 7.68 -14.39
N GLN A 164 -20.71 7.63 -14.60
CA GLN A 164 -19.97 8.74 -15.18
C GLN A 164 -20.39 8.99 -16.63
N LYS A 165 -20.59 10.26 -16.93
CA LYS A 165 -20.93 10.75 -18.25
C LYS A 165 -19.69 11.26 -18.97
N MET A 166 -19.53 10.92 -20.25
CA MET A 166 -18.54 11.61 -21.08
C MET A 166 -18.89 13.09 -21.25
N GLN A 167 -17.89 13.97 -21.18
CA GLN A 167 -18.05 15.41 -21.32
C GLN A 167 -18.84 15.79 -22.57
N GLY A 168 -19.89 16.59 -22.40
CA GLY A 168 -20.56 17.33 -23.47
C GLY A 168 -21.85 16.75 -24.03
N GLN A 169 -22.41 15.68 -23.48
CA GLN A 169 -23.65 15.08 -24.00
C GLN A 169 -24.87 15.37 -23.15
N TYR A 170 -25.24 16.65 -23.04
CA TYR A 170 -26.58 17.04 -22.69
C TYR A 170 -27.42 17.10 -23.97
N ASP A 171 -28.68 16.69 -23.91
CA ASP A 171 -29.65 17.06 -24.93
C ASP A 171 -29.91 18.59 -24.90
N ARG A 172 -30.61 19.09 -25.87
CA ARG A 172 -30.94 20.53 -25.99
C ARG A 172 -31.69 21.07 -24.78
N ASP A 173 -32.34 20.24 -23.99
CA ASP A 173 -33.14 20.57 -22.83
C ASP A 173 -32.35 20.47 -21.49
N GLY A 174 -31.06 20.22 -21.53
CA GLY A 174 -30.23 20.07 -20.33
C GLY A 174 -30.48 18.77 -19.54
N ARG A 175 -31.31 17.88 -20.08
CA ARG A 175 -31.48 16.54 -19.53
C ARG A 175 -30.23 15.74 -19.82
N LEU A 176 -29.82 14.91 -18.88
CA LEU A 176 -28.91 13.83 -19.18
C LEU A 176 -29.50 13.10 -20.37
N ALA A 177 -28.90 13.29 -21.57
CA ALA A 177 -29.27 12.48 -22.69
C ALA A 177 -29.17 11.06 -22.16
N ALA A 178 -30.31 10.38 -22.12
CA ALA A 178 -30.50 9.10 -21.46
C ALA A 178 -29.56 8.07 -22.07
N VAL A 179 -28.26 8.16 -21.72
CA VAL A 179 -27.39 7.47 -22.53
C VAL A 179 -26.06 7.35 -21.95
N LEU A 180 -26.09 6.57 -20.99
CA LEU A 180 -24.85 6.10 -20.45
C LEU A 180 -24.64 4.67 -20.80
N PRO A 181 -23.44 4.38 -21.01
CA PRO A 181 -22.55 5.13 -21.77
C PRO A 181 -22.91 4.90 -23.20
N TYR A 182 -23.11 6.03 -23.82
CA TYR A 182 -22.93 6.07 -25.24
C TYR A 182 -24.04 5.45 -26.08
N LYS A 183 -25.19 6.03 -25.99
CA LYS A 183 -26.37 5.80 -26.84
C LYS A 183 -26.91 4.38 -26.85
N MET A 184 -27.58 4.04 -25.79
CA MET A 184 -28.54 2.92 -25.81
C MET A 184 -29.41 3.02 -27.08
N PRO A 185 -29.62 1.94 -27.81
CA PRO A 185 -30.54 1.93 -28.96
C PRO A 185 -31.90 2.50 -28.59
N LEU A 186 -32.48 3.32 -29.48
CA LEU A 186 -33.76 3.98 -29.21
C LEU A 186 -34.91 2.99 -28.98
N GLU A 187 -34.86 1.84 -29.63
CA GLU A 187 -35.83 0.75 -29.40
C GLU A 187 -35.77 0.26 -27.96
N ILE A 188 -34.58 0.02 -27.41
CA ILE A 188 -34.42 -0.38 -26.00
C ILE A 188 -34.84 0.72 -25.04
N MET A 189 -34.56 1.97 -25.39
CA MET A 189 -34.98 3.13 -24.57
C MET A 189 -36.48 3.31 -24.50
N ASN A 190 -37.19 3.09 -25.62
CA ASN A 190 -38.59 3.35 -25.74
C ASN A 190 -39.46 2.15 -25.36
N ASP A 191 -39.04 0.96 -25.81
CA ASP A 191 -39.86 -0.25 -25.74
C ASP A 191 -39.32 -1.23 -24.69
N GLY A 192 -38.09 -1.00 -24.16
CA GLY A 192 -37.41 -1.92 -23.25
C GLY A 192 -36.88 -3.17 -23.97
N VAL A 193 -36.62 -4.23 -23.18
CA VAL A 193 -36.19 -5.56 -23.69
C VAL A 193 -37.16 -6.65 -23.25
N ASP A 194 -37.32 -7.67 -24.05
CA ASP A 194 -38.03 -8.87 -23.62
C ASP A 194 -37.19 -9.61 -22.56
N VAL A 195 -37.43 -9.26 -21.31
CA VAL A 195 -36.65 -9.75 -20.17
C VAL A 195 -36.67 -11.27 -20.01
N ALA A 196 -37.76 -11.92 -20.43
CA ALA A 196 -37.86 -13.37 -20.38
C ALA A 196 -36.85 -14.06 -21.32
N ASN A 197 -36.43 -13.37 -22.37
CA ASN A 197 -35.47 -13.82 -23.35
C ASN A 197 -34.04 -13.27 -23.13
N VAL A 198 -33.79 -12.47 -22.11
CA VAL A 198 -32.42 -12.09 -21.75
C VAL A 198 -31.65 -13.30 -21.23
N LYS A 199 -30.48 -13.56 -21.82
CA LYS A 199 -29.53 -14.62 -21.42
C LYS A 199 -28.40 -14.07 -20.56
N GLN A 200 -27.81 -12.93 -20.97
CA GLN A 200 -26.65 -12.33 -20.31
C GLN A 200 -26.68 -10.81 -20.45
N LEU A 201 -26.39 -10.11 -19.35
CA LEU A 201 -26.10 -8.68 -19.33
C LEU A 201 -24.64 -8.50 -18.89
N ILE A 202 -23.84 -7.80 -19.68
CA ILE A 202 -22.45 -7.50 -19.34
C ILE A 202 -22.12 -6.04 -19.58
N CYS A 203 -21.26 -5.52 -18.72
CA CYS A 203 -20.65 -4.19 -18.88
C CYS A 203 -19.13 -4.33 -18.96
N GLY A 204 -18.52 -3.51 -19.81
CA GLY A 204 -17.08 -3.40 -19.97
C GLY A 204 -16.57 -2.01 -19.60
N THR A 205 -15.42 -1.65 -20.14
CA THR A 205 -14.93 -0.27 -20.08
C THR A 205 -15.72 0.55 -21.09
N GLN A 206 -16.64 1.38 -20.59
CA GLN A 206 -17.47 2.25 -21.40
C GLN A 206 -18.35 1.53 -22.46
N MET A 207 -18.72 0.31 -22.21
CA MET A 207 -19.56 -0.51 -23.10
C MET A 207 -20.55 -1.36 -22.33
N THR A 208 -21.69 -1.65 -22.98
CA THR A 208 -22.73 -2.55 -22.47
C THR A 208 -23.15 -3.49 -23.58
N ALA A 209 -23.46 -4.74 -23.24
CA ALA A 209 -24.10 -5.68 -24.16
C ALA A 209 -25.14 -6.55 -23.43
N ILE A 210 -26.22 -6.82 -24.14
CA ILE A 210 -27.30 -7.74 -23.74
C ILE A 210 -27.31 -8.87 -24.77
N LEU A 211 -27.10 -10.08 -24.33
CA LEU A 211 -27.24 -11.28 -25.14
C LEU A 211 -28.61 -11.90 -24.87
N MET A 212 -29.34 -12.18 -25.92
CA MET A 212 -30.67 -12.84 -25.86
C MET A 212 -30.53 -14.35 -25.94
N LYS A 213 -31.55 -15.11 -25.50
CA LYS A 213 -31.57 -16.57 -25.53
C LYS A 213 -31.59 -17.15 -26.95
N ASP A 214 -32.07 -16.37 -27.91
CA ASP A 214 -32.05 -16.77 -29.35
C ASP A 214 -30.67 -16.56 -29.99
N GLY A 215 -29.68 -16.06 -29.21
CA GLY A 215 -28.35 -15.79 -29.68
C GLY A 215 -28.18 -14.43 -30.37
N THR A 216 -29.20 -13.58 -30.37
CA THR A 216 -29.06 -12.19 -30.83
C THR A 216 -28.47 -11.31 -29.73
N MET A 217 -27.85 -10.20 -30.11
CA MET A 217 -27.17 -9.30 -29.20
C MET A 217 -27.51 -7.85 -29.49
N TYR A 218 -27.74 -7.11 -28.41
CA TYR A 218 -27.71 -5.64 -28.41
C TYR A 218 -26.40 -5.22 -27.75
N ALA A 219 -25.72 -4.23 -28.32
CA ALA A 219 -24.54 -3.67 -27.70
C ALA A 219 -24.40 -2.16 -28.04
N TRP A 220 -23.91 -1.40 -27.09
CA TRP A 220 -23.65 0.03 -27.28
C TRP A 220 -22.47 0.47 -26.42
N GLY A 221 -21.90 1.63 -26.73
CA GLY A 221 -20.79 2.18 -25.98
C GLY A 221 -19.90 3.12 -26.78
N ASN A 222 -18.73 3.42 -26.26
CA ASN A 222 -17.82 4.38 -26.85
C ASN A 222 -17.28 3.92 -28.22
N SER A 223 -17.92 4.41 -29.28
CA SER A 223 -17.53 4.18 -30.66
C SER A 223 -16.31 4.97 -31.13
N MET A 224 -15.82 5.92 -30.31
CA MET A 224 -14.67 6.77 -30.67
C MET A 224 -13.32 6.05 -30.47
N SER A 225 -13.27 5.00 -29.71
CA SER A 225 -12.09 4.14 -29.63
C SER A 225 -12.10 3.21 -30.83
N SER A 226 -11.09 3.30 -31.69
CA SER A 226 -10.86 2.34 -32.79
C SER A 226 -10.78 0.88 -32.28
N ALA A 227 -10.61 0.69 -31.00
CA ALA A 227 -10.56 -0.57 -30.31
C ALA A 227 -11.92 -1.22 -30.06
N MET A 228 -13.03 -0.49 -30.15
CA MET A 228 -14.36 -0.95 -29.75
C MET A 228 -15.37 -0.99 -30.93
N ASN A 229 -14.90 -1.44 -32.07
CA ASN A 229 -15.78 -1.52 -33.24
C ASN A 229 -16.72 -2.72 -33.14
N LEU A 230 -17.97 -2.46 -32.76
CA LEU A 230 -19.05 -3.46 -32.72
C LEU A 230 -19.61 -3.79 -34.10
N GLU A 231 -19.31 -2.99 -35.11
CA GLU A 231 -19.92 -3.13 -36.44
C GLU A 231 -19.68 -4.49 -37.06
N SER A 232 -18.48 -5.07 -36.84
CA SER A 232 -18.18 -6.42 -37.34
C SER A 232 -19.00 -7.51 -36.66
N MET A 233 -19.29 -7.37 -35.37
CA MET A 233 -20.12 -8.32 -34.64
C MET A 233 -21.59 -8.24 -35.11
N PHE A 234 -22.10 -7.04 -35.36
CA PHE A 234 -23.43 -6.86 -35.93
C PHE A 234 -23.54 -7.42 -37.34
N LYS A 235 -22.51 -7.23 -38.19
CA LYS A 235 -22.48 -7.85 -39.52
C LYS A 235 -22.52 -9.38 -39.48
N LEU A 236 -21.83 -10.00 -38.52
CA LEU A 236 -21.92 -11.46 -38.30
C LEU A 236 -23.36 -11.87 -37.91
N GLN A 237 -23.99 -11.11 -37.03
CA GLN A 237 -25.37 -11.35 -36.63
C GLN A 237 -26.35 -11.19 -37.81
N GLU A 238 -26.19 -10.20 -38.68
CA GLU A 238 -26.97 -10.01 -39.93
C GLU A 238 -26.77 -11.16 -40.90
N GLN A 239 -25.56 -11.76 -40.93
CA GLN A 239 -25.25 -12.96 -41.73
C GLN A 239 -25.83 -14.26 -41.13
N GLY A 240 -26.55 -14.17 -40.00
CA GLY A 240 -27.20 -15.31 -39.37
C GLY A 240 -26.38 -15.98 -38.25
N VAL A 241 -25.18 -15.49 -37.92
CA VAL A 241 -24.41 -16.00 -36.79
C VAL A 241 -25.17 -15.71 -35.49
N ARG A 242 -25.21 -16.69 -34.59
CA ARG A 242 -25.82 -16.57 -33.26
C ARG A 242 -24.78 -16.79 -32.18
N PHE A 243 -24.89 -16.00 -31.11
CA PHE A 243 -23.90 -15.98 -30.03
C PHE A 243 -24.36 -16.83 -28.84
N GLU A 244 -23.45 -17.65 -28.31
CA GLU A 244 -23.68 -18.46 -27.11
C GLU A 244 -23.24 -17.74 -25.84
N LYS A 245 -22.09 -17.09 -25.90
CA LYS A 245 -21.50 -16.31 -24.78
C LYS A 245 -20.71 -15.12 -25.30
N ILE A 246 -20.74 -14.02 -24.55
CA ILE A 246 -20.01 -12.79 -24.89
C ILE A 246 -19.18 -12.32 -23.71
N CYS A 247 -18.07 -11.65 -23.97
CA CYS A 247 -17.25 -11.00 -22.94
C CYS A 247 -16.54 -9.74 -23.47
N PHE A 248 -16.18 -8.84 -22.55
CA PHE A 248 -15.41 -7.65 -22.87
C PHE A 248 -13.99 -7.72 -22.30
N THR A 249 -13.00 -7.41 -23.14
CA THR A 249 -11.70 -6.89 -22.70
C THR A 249 -11.76 -5.36 -22.58
N ASN A 250 -10.64 -4.74 -22.19
CA ASN A 250 -10.51 -3.28 -22.27
C ASN A 250 -10.57 -2.75 -23.71
N ALA A 251 -10.33 -3.61 -24.68
CA ALA A 251 -10.16 -3.28 -26.06
C ALA A 251 -11.34 -3.69 -26.97
N GLY A 252 -12.33 -4.48 -26.52
CA GLY A 252 -13.50 -4.80 -27.31
C GLY A 252 -14.29 -6.02 -26.86
N LEU A 253 -15.27 -6.39 -27.71
CA LEU A 253 -16.18 -7.50 -27.51
C LEU A 253 -15.65 -8.78 -28.19
N PHE A 254 -15.75 -9.88 -27.49
CA PHE A 254 -15.46 -11.22 -27.97
C PHE A 254 -16.66 -12.12 -27.72
N ALA A 255 -16.83 -13.12 -28.55
CA ALA A 255 -17.95 -14.04 -28.43
C ALA A 255 -17.57 -15.47 -28.77
N ILE A 256 -18.41 -16.41 -28.34
CA ILE A 256 -18.48 -17.77 -28.86
C ILE A 256 -19.80 -17.89 -29.63
N SER A 257 -19.77 -18.46 -30.83
CA SER A 257 -20.98 -18.77 -31.55
C SER A 257 -21.69 -19.99 -30.94
N THR A 258 -22.95 -20.17 -31.25
CA THR A 258 -23.71 -21.39 -30.88
C THR A 258 -23.11 -22.68 -31.46
N GLU A 259 -22.24 -22.58 -32.47
CA GLU A 259 -21.50 -23.70 -33.06
C GLU A 259 -20.17 -23.98 -32.36
N GLY A 260 -19.78 -23.13 -31.41
CA GLY A 260 -18.51 -23.23 -30.66
C GLY A 260 -17.33 -22.52 -31.32
N GLU A 261 -17.58 -21.63 -32.28
CA GLU A 261 -16.52 -20.85 -32.92
C GLU A 261 -16.16 -19.62 -32.07
N PHE A 262 -14.87 -19.35 -31.91
CA PHE A 262 -14.41 -18.13 -31.28
C PHE A 262 -14.46 -16.95 -32.26
N LEU A 263 -15.18 -15.92 -31.91
CA LEU A 263 -15.47 -14.76 -32.75
C LEU A 263 -14.77 -13.49 -32.19
N VAL A 264 -14.05 -12.83 -33.09
CA VAL A 264 -13.34 -11.58 -32.80
C VAL A 264 -13.87 -10.51 -33.75
N GLY A 265 -14.30 -9.39 -33.20
CA GLY A 265 -14.67 -8.24 -34.02
C GLY A 265 -13.47 -7.72 -34.81
N ASN A 266 -13.71 -7.25 -36.04
CA ASN A 266 -12.65 -6.70 -36.92
C ASN A 266 -12.12 -5.39 -36.37
N ASN A 267 -11.02 -5.44 -35.64
CA ASN A 267 -10.34 -4.28 -35.07
C ASN A 267 -8.85 -4.37 -35.37
N THR A 268 -8.23 -3.26 -35.75
CA THR A 268 -6.79 -3.18 -36.05
C THR A 268 -5.91 -3.60 -34.87
N GLN A 269 -6.35 -3.40 -33.64
CA GLN A 269 -5.66 -3.93 -32.46
C GLN A 269 -5.81 -5.46 -32.31
N TYR A 270 -6.83 -6.06 -32.94
CA TYR A 270 -7.08 -7.49 -32.92
C TYR A 270 -6.48 -8.28 -34.08
N GLN A 271 -5.86 -7.60 -35.03
CA GLN A 271 -4.99 -8.32 -35.98
C GLN A 271 -3.93 -9.13 -35.24
N TYR A 272 -3.54 -8.68 -34.06
CA TYR A 272 -2.67 -9.44 -33.16
C TYR A 272 -3.32 -10.77 -32.73
N TYR A 273 -4.59 -10.80 -32.37
CA TYR A 273 -5.31 -12.02 -31.98
C TYR A 273 -5.68 -12.87 -33.19
N ASN A 274 -5.89 -12.26 -34.36
CA ASN A 274 -6.15 -12.97 -35.62
C ASN A 274 -4.89 -13.44 -36.33
N SER A 275 -3.78 -12.72 -36.22
CA SER A 275 -2.50 -13.05 -36.87
C SER A 275 -1.59 -13.91 -36.00
N THR A 276 -1.86 -13.99 -34.71
CA THR A 276 -1.19 -14.93 -33.83
C THR A 276 -1.72 -16.34 -34.06
N PRO A 277 -0.98 -17.36 -33.66
CA PRO A 277 -1.33 -18.76 -33.85
C PRO A 277 -2.58 -19.24 -33.06
N LEU A 278 -3.52 -18.34 -32.67
CA LEU A 278 -4.74 -18.72 -31.99
C LEU A 278 -5.51 -19.77 -32.78
N GLY A 279 -5.71 -19.55 -34.08
CA GLY A 279 -6.31 -20.55 -34.95
C GLY A 279 -5.52 -21.85 -34.99
N GLN A 280 -4.19 -21.81 -34.78
CA GLN A 280 -3.36 -23.02 -34.67
C GLN A 280 -3.56 -23.73 -33.33
N TYR A 281 -3.73 -22.97 -32.23
CA TYR A 281 -3.98 -23.54 -30.91
C TYR A 281 -5.39 -24.11 -30.79
N ILE A 282 -6.38 -23.42 -31.31
CA ILE A 282 -7.76 -23.94 -31.35
C ILE A 282 -7.85 -25.16 -32.27
N ASN A 283 -7.18 -25.12 -33.45
CA ASN A 283 -7.02 -26.21 -34.40
C ASN A 283 -8.33 -26.90 -34.74
N GLY A 284 -9.42 -26.13 -34.97
CA GLY A 284 -10.73 -26.62 -35.32
C GLY A 284 -11.55 -27.22 -34.17
N ARG A 285 -11.03 -27.22 -32.94
CA ARG A 285 -11.76 -27.63 -31.71
C ARG A 285 -12.80 -26.58 -31.34
N LYS A 286 -13.88 -27.01 -30.72
CA LYS A 286 -14.90 -26.07 -30.22
C LYS A 286 -14.46 -25.39 -28.94
N VAL A 287 -14.79 -24.10 -28.82
CA VAL A 287 -14.66 -23.33 -27.59
C VAL A 287 -15.97 -23.46 -26.81
N VAL A 288 -15.88 -23.94 -25.57
CA VAL A 288 -17.05 -24.17 -24.71
C VAL A 288 -17.27 -23.05 -23.69
N ASP A 289 -16.20 -22.36 -23.31
CA ASP A 289 -16.32 -21.23 -22.40
C ASP A 289 -15.28 -20.15 -22.70
N ILE A 290 -15.62 -18.89 -22.33
CA ILE A 290 -14.76 -17.71 -22.52
C ILE A 290 -14.92 -16.74 -21.37
N ALA A 291 -13.79 -16.18 -20.91
CA ALA A 291 -13.78 -15.07 -19.97
C ALA A 291 -12.67 -14.08 -20.32
N ALA A 292 -12.88 -12.81 -19.97
CA ALA A 292 -11.94 -11.74 -20.28
C ALA A 292 -11.63 -10.88 -19.06
N SER A 293 -10.33 -10.63 -18.83
CA SER A 293 -9.78 -9.84 -17.74
C SER A 293 -8.80 -8.80 -18.29
N GLY A 294 -9.14 -7.53 -18.22
CA GLY A 294 -8.29 -6.48 -18.75
C GLY A 294 -8.03 -6.66 -20.25
N ASP A 295 -6.81 -7.01 -20.61
CA ASP A 295 -6.36 -7.31 -21.98
C ASP A 295 -6.23 -8.81 -22.27
N THR A 296 -6.53 -9.67 -21.30
CA THR A 296 -6.36 -11.11 -21.41
C THR A 296 -7.69 -11.80 -21.64
N ILE A 297 -7.68 -12.77 -22.54
CA ILE A 297 -8.80 -13.68 -22.81
C ILE A 297 -8.36 -15.09 -22.44
N VAL A 298 -9.24 -15.81 -21.77
CA VAL A 298 -9.10 -17.24 -21.49
C VAL A 298 -10.23 -17.97 -22.15
N LEU A 299 -9.88 -18.99 -22.93
CA LEU A 299 -10.80 -19.94 -23.58
C LEU A 299 -10.69 -21.29 -22.89
N ILE A 300 -11.82 -22.01 -22.84
CA ILE A 300 -11.85 -23.44 -22.52
C ILE A 300 -12.32 -24.16 -23.76
N LEU A 301 -11.56 -25.14 -24.19
CA LEU A 301 -11.90 -25.97 -25.33
C LEU A 301 -12.75 -27.19 -24.90
N GLU A 302 -13.38 -27.89 -25.87
CA GLU A 302 -14.24 -29.04 -25.63
C GLU A 302 -13.53 -30.24 -24.97
N ASP A 303 -12.20 -30.29 -25.06
CA ASP A 303 -11.35 -31.30 -24.39
C ASP A 303 -10.89 -30.88 -23.00
N GLY A 304 -11.31 -29.71 -22.52
CA GLY A 304 -10.94 -29.16 -21.22
C GLY A 304 -9.61 -28.37 -21.21
N GLU A 305 -8.93 -28.26 -22.37
CA GLU A 305 -7.70 -27.44 -22.45
C GLU A 305 -8.00 -25.96 -22.32
N PHE A 306 -7.13 -25.27 -21.57
CA PHE A 306 -7.18 -23.81 -21.41
C PHE A 306 -6.21 -23.11 -22.38
N ILE A 307 -6.71 -22.12 -23.10
CA ILE A 307 -5.88 -21.20 -23.89
C ILE A 307 -5.97 -19.81 -23.27
N SER A 308 -4.82 -19.23 -22.90
CA SER A 308 -4.75 -17.85 -22.39
C SER A 308 -3.97 -16.97 -23.36
N MET A 309 -4.52 -15.79 -23.64
CA MET A 309 -3.90 -14.79 -24.50
C MET A 309 -4.00 -13.39 -23.89
N GLY A 310 -2.88 -12.73 -23.76
CA GLY A 310 -2.77 -11.41 -23.15
C GLY A 310 -1.62 -11.36 -22.14
N THR A 311 -1.67 -10.43 -21.19
CA THR A 311 -0.62 -10.26 -20.17
C THR A 311 -0.60 -11.38 -19.12
N ILE A 312 -1.73 -12.08 -18.90
CA ILE A 312 -1.82 -13.24 -18.00
C ILE A 312 -1.68 -14.50 -18.85
N ALA A 313 -0.46 -14.89 -19.14
CA ALA A 313 -0.17 -16.03 -20.03
C ALA A 313 -0.32 -17.40 -19.34
N THR A 314 -0.48 -17.45 -18.03
CA THR A 314 -0.63 -18.69 -17.26
C THR A 314 -2.04 -19.22 -17.30
N THR A 315 -2.18 -20.54 -17.28
CA THR A 315 -3.44 -21.27 -17.18
C THR A 315 -3.45 -22.12 -15.89
N PRO A 316 -4.63 -22.43 -15.34
CA PRO A 316 -4.70 -23.27 -14.16
C PRO A 316 -4.49 -24.75 -14.52
N GLU A 317 -4.01 -25.53 -13.56
CA GLU A 317 -4.06 -26.99 -13.63
C GLU A 317 -5.34 -27.47 -12.92
N ILE A 318 -6.22 -28.16 -13.65
CA ILE A 318 -7.41 -28.76 -13.08
C ILE A 318 -7.05 -30.18 -12.62
N PRO A 319 -7.33 -30.53 -11.34
CA PRO A 319 -7.08 -31.89 -10.85
C PRO A 319 -7.76 -32.97 -11.68
N GLU A 320 -7.12 -34.11 -11.81
CA GLU A 320 -7.65 -35.26 -12.59
C GLU A 320 -9.00 -35.69 -12.03
N GLY A 321 -9.98 -35.83 -12.90
CA GLY A 321 -11.36 -36.22 -12.57
C GLY A 321 -12.26 -35.06 -12.12
N GLU A 322 -11.76 -33.82 -12.11
CA GLU A 322 -12.59 -32.63 -11.88
C GLU A 322 -12.94 -31.94 -13.20
N GLU A 323 -14.16 -31.40 -13.27
CA GLU A 323 -14.65 -30.62 -14.42
C GLU A 323 -14.88 -29.16 -14.02
N VAL A 324 -14.65 -28.27 -14.97
CA VAL A 324 -14.90 -26.82 -14.77
C VAL A 324 -16.39 -26.55 -14.90
N VAL A 325 -16.99 -26.06 -13.82
CA VAL A 325 -18.40 -25.64 -13.79
C VAL A 325 -18.53 -24.17 -14.19
N LYS A 326 -17.57 -23.32 -13.78
CA LYS A 326 -17.64 -21.89 -14.04
C LYS A 326 -16.24 -21.30 -14.20
N LEU A 327 -16.03 -20.62 -15.31
CA LEU A 327 -14.90 -19.72 -15.52
C LEU A 327 -15.38 -18.29 -15.28
N SER A 328 -14.70 -17.57 -14.39
CA SER A 328 -14.98 -16.16 -14.09
C SER A 328 -13.72 -15.33 -14.28
N ALA A 329 -13.90 -14.10 -14.75
CA ALA A 329 -12.84 -13.12 -14.90
C ALA A 329 -13.17 -11.84 -14.13
N ALA A 330 -12.14 -11.27 -13.54
CA ALA A 330 -12.18 -9.97 -12.92
C ALA A 330 -11.23 -9.01 -13.64
N SER A 331 -10.91 -7.85 -13.08
CA SER A 331 -10.08 -6.85 -13.78
C SER A 331 -8.65 -7.31 -14.06
N ARG A 332 -8.07 -8.21 -13.26
CA ARG A 332 -6.66 -8.61 -13.34
C ARG A 332 -6.39 -10.07 -12.97
N HIS A 333 -7.41 -10.85 -12.73
CA HIS A 333 -7.28 -12.25 -12.38
C HIS A 333 -8.47 -13.07 -12.89
N PHE A 334 -8.30 -14.36 -12.87
CA PHE A 334 -9.32 -15.33 -13.23
C PHE A 334 -9.56 -16.27 -12.07
N THR A 335 -10.75 -16.86 -12.06
CA THR A 335 -11.09 -17.94 -11.14
C THR A 335 -11.87 -19.04 -11.85
N VAL A 336 -11.66 -20.26 -11.39
CA VAL A 336 -12.42 -21.44 -11.80
C VAL A 336 -13.07 -22.05 -10.58
N LEU A 337 -14.31 -22.48 -10.77
CA LEU A 337 -15.04 -23.33 -9.85
C LEU A 337 -15.20 -24.69 -10.49
N THR A 338 -14.84 -25.78 -9.81
CA THR A 338 -14.99 -27.15 -10.29
C THR A 338 -16.26 -27.78 -9.73
N ASN A 339 -16.64 -28.94 -10.29
CA ASN A 339 -17.80 -29.73 -9.88
C ASN A 339 -17.70 -30.26 -8.43
N THR A 340 -16.50 -30.33 -7.85
CA THR A 340 -16.29 -30.67 -6.43
C THR A 340 -16.41 -29.47 -5.49
N GLY A 341 -16.61 -28.27 -6.06
CA GLY A 341 -16.61 -27.01 -5.31
C GLY A 341 -15.21 -26.47 -4.99
N ARG A 342 -14.16 -27.02 -5.62
CA ARG A 342 -12.81 -26.47 -5.54
C ARG A 342 -12.73 -25.13 -6.26
N VAL A 343 -12.04 -24.20 -5.66
CA VAL A 343 -11.75 -22.88 -6.26
C VAL A 343 -10.27 -22.79 -6.60
N ILE A 344 -9.99 -22.40 -7.85
CA ILE A 344 -8.63 -22.10 -8.32
C ILE A 344 -8.61 -20.66 -8.83
N ALA A 345 -7.58 -19.87 -8.43
CA ALA A 345 -7.43 -18.49 -8.87
C ALA A 345 -6.01 -18.26 -9.38
N TRP A 346 -5.88 -17.48 -10.48
CA TRP A 346 -4.58 -17.13 -11.05
C TRP A 346 -4.61 -15.73 -11.69
N GLY A 347 -3.42 -15.20 -11.99
CA GLY A 347 -3.24 -13.86 -12.54
C GLY A 347 -2.52 -12.93 -11.58
N ASN A 348 -2.91 -11.65 -11.53
CA ASN A 348 -2.31 -10.69 -10.61
C ASN A 348 -2.85 -10.88 -9.19
N GLY A 349 -1.99 -11.37 -8.29
CA GLY A 349 -2.29 -11.62 -6.88
C GLY A 349 -1.76 -10.55 -5.91
N LYS A 350 -1.30 -9.40 -6.41
CA LYS A 350 -0.65 -8.34 -5.58
C LYS A 350 -1.48 -7.86 -4.38
N LEU A 351 -2.80 -7.99 -4.44
CA LEU A 351 -3.72 -7.61 -3.38
C LEU A 351 -4.45 -8.83 -2.78
N GLY A 352 -3.86 -10.02 -2.91
CA GLY A 352 -4.38 -11.27 -2.34
C GLY A 352 -5.49 -11.94 -3.17
N GLN A 353 -5.77 -11.48 -4.39
CA GLN A 353 -6.88 -12.02 -5.20
C GLN A 353 -6.69 -13.48 -5.60
N THR A 354 -5.44 -13.94 -5.71
CA THR A 354 -5.09 -15.32 -6.05
C THR A 354 -4.80 -16.20 -4.84
N GLU A 355 -4.86 -15.65 -3.64
CA GLU A 355 -4.62 -16.37 -2.37
C GLU A 355 -5.91 -17.02 -1.89
N VAL A 356 -6.33 -18.09 -2.57
CA VAL A 356 -7.55 -18.83 -2.21
C VAL A 356 -7.42 -19.41 -0.79
N PRO A 357 -8.38 -19.15 0.12
CA PRO A 357 -8.38 -19.76 1.45
C PRO A 357 -8.27 -21.29 1.38
N SER A 358 -7.47 -21.88 2.25
CA SER A 358 -7.22 -23.33 2.24
C SER A 358 -8.49 -24.19 2.33
N ALA A 359 -9.54 -23.68 2.97
CA ALA A 359 -10.84 -24.32 3.05
C ALA A 359 -11.57 -24.38 1.71
N LEU A 360 -11.23 -23.52 0.74
CA LEU A 360 -11.86 -23.43 -0.59
C LEU A 360 -10.97 -24.03 -1.69
N ALA A 361 -9.69 -24.24 -1.42
CA ALA A 361 -8.72 -24.81 -2.35
C ALA A 361 -8.86 -26.34 -2.54
N GLY A 362 -9.68 -26.99 -1.73
CA GLY A 362 -10.03 -28.41 -1.81
C GLY A 362 -11.49 -28.63 -2.21
N GLU A 363 -11.97 -29.86 -2.03
CA GLU A 363 -13.38 -30.20 -2.22
C GLU A 363 -14.25 -29.52 -1.16
N SER A 364 -14.61 -28.28 -1.39
CA SER A 364 -15.31 -27.43 -0.42
C SER A 364 -16.83 -27.52 -0.52
N GLY A 365 -17.35 -27.97 -1.69
CA GLY A 365 -18.76 -27.96 -1.99
C GLY A 365 -19.33 -26.56 -2.23
N VAL A 366 -18.49 -25.57 -2.56
CA VAL A 366 -18.91 -24.26 -3.06
C VAL A 366 -19.68 -24.48 -4.37
N ASP A 367 -20.82 -23.80 -4.52
CA ASP A 367 -21.69 -23.90 -5.69
C ASP A 367 -21.80 -22.58 -6.47
N GLN A 368 -21.44 -21.44 -5.83
CA GLN A 368 -21.43 -20.16 -6.50
C GLN A 368 -20.14 -19.38 -6.17
N LEU A 369 -19.52 -18.83 -7.21
CA LEU A 369 -18.32 -18.01 -7.12
C LEU A 369 -18.50 -16.75 -7.94
N PHE A 370 -18.21 -15.59 -7.31
CA PHE A 370 -18.23 -14.30 -7.95
C PHE A 370 -16.85 -13.65 -7.80
N SER A 371 -16.26 -13.27 -8.92
CA SER A 371 -14.97 -12.57 -8.98
C SER A 371 -15.19 -11.12 -9.40
N THR A 372 -14.68 -10.21 -8.62
CA THR A 372 -14.75 -8.77 -8.85
C THR A 372 -13.36 -8.18 -9.07
N GLY A 373 -13.24 -6.89 -9.37
CA GLY A 373 -11.97 -6.26 -9.70
C GLY A 373 -10.84 -6.56 -8.72
N PHE A 374 -11.14 -6.64 -7.43
CA PHE A 374 -10.13 -6.78 -6.38
C PHE A 374 -10.46 -7.82 -5.30
N GLN A 375 -11.62 -8.47 -5.39
CA GLN A 375 -12.05 -9.45 -4.39
C GLN A 375 -12.90 -10.56 -5.01
N ASN A 376 -12.92 -11.72 -4.34
CA ASN A 376 -13.74 -12.87 -4.70
C ASN A 376 -14.68 -13.22 -3.54
N TYR A 377 -15.85 -13.74 -3.87
CA TYR A 377 -16.90 -14.14 -2.93
C TYR A 377 -17.37 -15.55 -3.24
N ALA A 378 -17.31 -16.45 -2.26
CA ALA A 378 -17.74 -17.84 -2.38
C ALA A 378 -19.01 -18.09 -1.57
N PHE A 379 -19.95 -18.87 -2.15
CA PHE A 379 -21.21 -19.25 -1.56
C PHE A 379 -21.40 -20.75 -1.64
N LYS A 380 -22.14 -21.29 -0.68
CA LYS A 380 -22.58 -22.69 -0.64
C LYS A 380 -24.04 -22.74 -0.20
N ASP A 381 -24.87 -23.44 -0.95
CA ASP A 381 -26.33 -23.53 -0.71
C ASP A 381 -26.98 -22.13 -0.57
N GLY A 382 -26.52 -21.18 -1.40
CA GLY A 382 -26.94 -19.79 -1.38
C GLY A 382 -26.42 -18.95 -0.21
N LYS A 383 -25.62 -19.50 0.72
CA LYS A 383 -25.08 -18.78 1.88
C LYS A 383 -23.63 -18.39 1.66
N PHE A 384 -23.29 -17.18 2.07
CA PHE A 384 -21.91 -16.69 2.05
C PHE A 384 -21.00 -17.56 2.92
N VAL A 385 -19.90 -18.03 2.33
CA VAL A 385 -18.88 -18.86 3.02
C VAL A 385 -17.66 -18.00 3.36
N ASP A 386 -17.02 -17.40 2.36
CA ASP A 386 -15.79 -16.62 2.55
C ASP A 386 -15.55 -15.65 1.38
N SER A 387 -14.62 -14.73 1.60
CA SER A 387 -14.12 -13.78 0.61
C SER A 387 -12.64 -13.51 0.78
N TRP A 388 -11.91 -13.37 -0.33
CA TRP A 388 -10.48 -13.11 -0.32
C TRP A 388 -10.08 -12.09 -1.40
N GLY A 389 -8.92 -11.49 -1.22
CA GLY A 389 -8.44 -10.34 -1.99
C GLY A 389 -8.38 -9.07 -1.14
N LEU A 390 -8.44 -7.92 -1.76
CA LEU A 390 -8.38 -6.63 -1.08
C LEU A 390 -9.59 -6.44 -0.16
N LYS A 391 -9.33 -6.26 1.13
CA LYS A 391 -10.40 -5.94 2.12
C LYS A 391 -10.61 -4.43 2.23
N GLY A 392 -9.56 -3.67 2.07
CA GLY A 392 -9.49 -2.22 2.19
C GLY A 392 -8.11 -1.79 2.67
N TYR A 393 -7.96 -0.52 3.04
CA TYR A 393 -6.68 0.06 3.42
C TYR A 393 -6.72 0.59 4.86
N ILE A 394 -5.77 0.13 5.70
CA ILE A 394 -5.68 0.53 7.13
C ILE A 394 -5.42 2.03 7.26
N MET A 395 -4.47 2.56 6.46
CA MET A 395 -4.07 3.97 6.47
C MET A 395 -4.40 4.68 5.15
N GLY A 396 -5.24 4.08 4.29
CA GLY A 396 -5.55 4.63 2.99
C GLY A 396 -4.42 4.47 1.98
N THR A 397 -4.54 5.17 0.85
CA THR A 397 -3.56 5.17 -0.24
C THR A 397 -3.04 6.56 -0.55
N ASP A 398 -1.90 6.63 -1.24
CA ASP A 398 -1.29 7.88 -1.70
C ASP A 398 -1.76 8.29 -3.13
N ALA A 399 -1.12 9.31 -3.71
CA ALA A 399 -1.46 9.82 -5.05
C ALA A 399 -1.22 8.80 -6.17
N GLU A 400 -0.38 7.81 -5.94
CA GLU A 400 -0.07 6.74 -6.88
C GLU A 400 -0.86 5.45 -6.58
N GLY A 401 -1.77 5.49 -5.58
CA GLY A 401 -2.54 4.33 -5.15
C GLY A 401 -1.75 3.31 -4.33
N ARG A 402 -0.60 3.71 -3.79
CA ARG A 402 0.25 2.83 -2.97
C ARG A 402 -0.26 2.84 -1.52
N ASP A 403 -0.24 1.69 -0.87
CA ASP A 403 -0.70 1.54 0.51
C ASP A 403 0.17 2.36 1.48
N VAL A 404 -0.47 3.32 2.18
CA VAL A 404 0.20 4.20 3.15
C VAL A 404 0.71 3.40 4.35
N PHE A 405 0.01 2.34 4.80
CA PHE A 405 0.46 1.50 5.92
C PHE A 405 1.79 0.81 5.61
N ASN A 406 1.87 0.12 4.46
CA ASN A 406 3.10 -0.54 4.01
C ASN A 406 4.23 0.48 3.82
N ARG A 407 3.93 1.66 3.28
CA ARG A 407 4.92 2.73 3.09
C ARG A 407 5.38 3.38 4.39
N VAL A 408 4.51 3.58 5.38
CA VAL A 408 4.89 4.07 6.73
C VAL A 408 5.83 3.08 7.41
N MET A 409 5.53 1.80 7.32
CA MET A 409 6.34 0.72 7.88
C MET A 409 7.75 0.67 7.24
N ASN A 410 7.83 0.59 5.93
CA ASN A 410 9.09 0.53 5.19
C ASN A 410 9.84 1.87 5.21
N GLY A 411 9.12 2.99 5.16
CA GLY A 411 9.68 4.34 5.26
C GLY A 411 10.33 4.60 6.62
N GLY A 412 9.74 4.09 7.69
CA GLY A 412 10.32 4.15 9.02
C GLY A 412 11.64 3.40 9.12
N ARG A 413 11.72 2.21 8.51
CA ARG A 413 12.98 1.45 8.41
C ARG A 413 14.07 2.29 7.75
N MET A 414 13.74 2.97 6.64
CA MET A 414 14.70 3.80 5.92
C MET A 414 15.13 5.02 6.75
N THR A 415 14.18 5.80 7.28
CA THR A 415 14.45 6.99 8.11
C THR A 415 15.31 6.66 9.35
N MET A 416 14.97 5.58 10.09
CA MET A 416 15.75 5.15 11.24
C MET A 416 17.15 4.66 10.85
N THR A 417 17.30 3.95 9.74
CA THR A 417 18.60 3.47 9.26
C THR A 417 19.51 4.65 8.90
N ILE A 418 18.97 5.65 8.16
CA ILE A 418 19.72 6.87 7.81
C ILE A 418 20.18 7.60 9.07
N GLY A 419 19.28 7.82 10.03
CA GLY A 419 19.60 8.43 11.31
C GLY A 419 20.68 7.68 12.09
N ALA A 420 20.58 6.35 12.17
CA ALA A 420 21.54 5.51 12.88
C ALA A 420 22.95 5.56 12.26
N VAL A 421 23.04 5.42 10.93
CA VAL A 421 24.34 5.50 10.22
C VAL A 421 24.97 6.88 10.40
N ALA A 422 24.18 7.96 10.27
CA ALA A 422 24.66 9.32 10.47
C ALA A 422 25.23 9.51 11.89
N VAL A 423 24.54 9.03 12.94
CA VAL A 423 25.03 9.10 14.32
C VAL A 423 26.28 8.26 14.53
N ILE A 424 26.39 7.08 13.95
CA ILE A 424 27.59 6.24 14.04
C ILE A 424 28.79 6.97 13.43
N VAL A 425 28.65 7.56 12.25
CA VAL A 425 29.72 8.35 11.60
C VAL A 425 30.11 9.56 12.47
N ALA A 426 29.12 10.34 12.90
CA ALA A 426 29.34 11.50 13.76
C ALA A 426 30.03 11.12 15.08
N SER A 427 29.65 9.98 15.69
CA SER A 427 30.22 9.53 16.95
C SER A 427 31.66 9.08 16.82
N ILE A 428 32.01 8.34 15.77
CA ILE A 428 33.40 7.93 15.53
C ILE A 428 34.31 9.16 15.43
N ILE A 429 33.92 10.14 14.60
CA ILE A 429 34.70 11.36 14.38
C ILE A 429 34.74 12.22 15.65
N GLY A 430 33.59 12.46 16.26
CA GLY A 430 33.45 13.33 17.45
C GLY A 430 34.20 12.78 18.66
N ILE A 431 34.14 11.48 18.93
CA ILE A 431 34.86 10.84 20.03
C ILE A 431 36.37 10.90 19.78
N ILE A 432 36.86 10.60 18.59
CA ILE A 432 38.28 10.59 18.27
C ILE A 432 38.84 12.01 18.41
N ILE A 433 38.22 12.99 17.77
CA ILE A 433 38.67 14.39 17.80
C ILE A 433 38.55 14.96 19.20
N GLY A 434 37.44 14.73 19.90
CA GLY A 434 37.25 15.20 21.27
C GLY A 434 38.22 14.60 22.27
N CYS A 435 38.54 13.31 22.16
CA CYS A 435 39.54 12.64 22.99
C CYS A 435 40.95 13.22 22.75
N ILE A 436 41.35 13.38 21.49
CA ILE A 436 42.67 13.90 21.14
C ILE A 436 42.79 15.35 21.60
N SER A 437 41.84 16.20 21.28
CA SER A 437 41.81 17.61 21.66
C SER A 437 41.81 17.80 23.17
N GLY A 438 40.93 17.13 23.91
CA GLY A 438 40.80 17.24 25.35
C GLY A 438 42.00 16.69 26.13
N TYR A 439 42.61 15.60 25.63
CA TYR A 439 43.73 14.99 26.36
C TYR A 439 45.05 15.70 26.13
N PHE A 440 45.43 15.98 24.86
CA PHE A 440 46.72 16.61 24.56
C PHE A 440 46.74 18.11 24.85
N GLY A 441 45.63 18.82 24.63
CA GLY A 441 45.53 20.25 24.88
C GLY A 441 46.45 21.11 23.98
N GLY A 442 46.73 22.34 24.39
CA GLY A 442 47.68 23.24 23.73
C GLY A 442 47.38 23.49 22.24
N LEU A 443 48.40 23.41 21.39
CA LEU A 443 48.27 23.64 19.95
C LEU A 443 47.37 22.61 19.27
N VAL A 444 47.38 21.34 19.70
CA VAL A 444 46.54 20.27 19.15
C VAL A 444 45.07 20.61 19.38
N ASP A 445 44.72 20.99 20.58
CA ASP A 445 43.37 21.43 20.94
C ASP A 445 42.96 22.66 20.14
N LEU A 446 43.82 23.68 20.05
CA LEU A 446 43.56 24.91 19.31
C LEU A 446 43.22 24.61 17.83
N ILE A 447 44.06 23.79 17.16
CA ILE A 447 43.85 23.49 15.73
C ILE A 447 42.59 22.68 15.53
N LEU A 448 42.39 21.60 16.28
CA LEU A 448 41.24 20.72 16.13
C LEU A 448 39.90 21.44 16.42
N MET A 449 39.89 22.32 17.42
CA MET A 449 38.68 23.11 17.73
C MET A 449 38.46 24.22 16.70
N ARG A 450 39.48 24.81 16.09
CA ARG A 450 39.30 25.73 14.96
C ARG A 450 38.71 25.04 13.75
N VAL A 451 39.12 23.83 13.46
CA VAL A 451 38.48 23.01 12.41
C VAL A 451 37.01 22.77 12.77
N ALA A 452 36.70 22.36 14.00
CA ALA A 452 35.33 22.14 14.44
C ALA A 452 34.47 23.43 14.37
N GLU A 453 35.04 24.60 14.72
CA GLU A 453 34.35 25.88 14.58
C GLU A 453 34.05 26.22 13.12
N ILE A 454 34.99 25.98 12.19
CA ILE A 454 34.77 26.20 10.75
C ILE A 454 33.60 25.30 10.27
N PHE A 455 33.58 24.02 10.61
CA PHE A 455 32.47 23.12 10.27
C PHE A 455 31.14 23.57 10.88
N SER A 456 31.15 24.04 12.14
CA SER A 456 29.95 24.54 12.82
C SER A 456 29.44 25.87 12.27
N ALA A 457 30.33 26.68 11.66
CA ALA A 457 29.94 27.93 11.01
C ALA A 457 29.24 27.73 9.66
N ILE A 458 29.37 26.56 9.05
CA ILE A 458 28.67 26.24 7.80
C ILE A 458 27.19 26.08 8.11
N PRO A 459 26.29 26.86 7.47
CA PRO A 459 24.86 26.68 7.66
C PRO A 459 24.46 25.29 7.16
N PHE A 460 24.14 24.38 8.08
CA PHE A 460 23.93 22.96 7.81
C PHE A 460 22.92 22.72 6.69
N LEU A 461 21.71 23.29 6.79
CA LEU A 461 20.63 23.05 5.85
C LEU A 461 20.94 23.53 4.42
N PRO A 462 21.38 24.78 4.17
CA PRO A 462 21.79 25.22 2.84
C PRO A 462 22.90 24.37 2.24
N PHE A 463 23.90 23.99 3.03
CA PHE A 463 25.00 23.15 2.53
C PHE A 463 24.51 21.75 2.13
N ALA A 464 23.68 21.11 2.96
CA ALA A 464 23.10 19.81 2.67
C ALA A 464 22.19 19.85 1.42
N LEU A 465 21.44 20.96 1.22
CA LEU A 465 20.62 21.17 0.03
C LEU A 465 21.47 21.25 -1.25
N VAL A 466 22.54 22.05 -1.24
CA VAL A 466 23.45 22.19 -2.39
C VAL A 466 24.09 20.84 -2.74
N LEU A 467 24.59 20.13 -1.73
CA LEU A 467 25.26 18.86 -1.93
C LEU A 467 24.29 17.77 -2.44
N SER A 468 23.08 17.73 -1.91
CA SER A 468 22.02 16.84 -2.40
C SER A 468 21.61 17.19 -3.83
N ALA A 469 21.54 18.47 -4.21
CA ALA A 469 21.26 18.89 -5.57
C ALA A 469 22.35 18.42 -6.56
N VAL A 470 23.62 18.51 -6.17
CA VAL A 470 24.76 18.00 -6.96
C VAL A 470 24.66 16.49 -7.14
N LEU A 471 24.37 15.75 -6.05
CA LEU A 471 24.19 14.29 -6.12
C LEU A 471 23.02 13.87 -7.02
N GLN A 472 21.93 14.63 -7.01
CA GLN A 472 20.78 14.35 -7.86
C GLN A 472 21.09 14.50 -9.37
N GLY A 473 21.98 15.41 -9.72
CA GLY A 473 22.44 15.61 -11.11
C GLY A 473 23.53 14.63 -11.55
N SER A 474 23.98 13.71 -10.68
CA SER A 474 25.03 12.74 -11.01
C SER A 474 24.42 11.41 -11.49
N ASP A 475 25.15 10.67 -12.35
CA ASP A 475 24.78 9.34 -12.85
C ASP A 475 25.01 8.20 -11.84
N VAL A 476 25.06 8.53 -10.55
CA VAL A 476 25.23 7.56 -9.46
C VAL A 476 23.91 6.84 -9.20
N ASP A 477 23.94 5.56 -8.92
CA ASP A 477 22.76 4.78 -8.56
C ASP A 477 22.11 5.26 -7.26
N GLU A 478 20.80 5.05 -7.13
CA GLU A 478 20.01 5.57 -5.99
C GLU A 478 20.46 5.03 -4.64
N ASP A 479 20.93 3.78 -4.55
CA ASP A 479 21.45 3.20 -3.31
C ASP A 479 22.72 3.91 -2.83
N THR A 480 23.64 4.18 -3.74
CA THR A 480 24.85 4.94 -3.47
C THR A 480 24.53 6.38 -3.09
N LYS A 481 23.57 7.03 -3.74
CA LYS A 481 23.11 8.38 -3.33
C LYS A 481 22.60 8.39 -1.88
N ILE A 482 21.77 7.43 -1.50
CA ILE A 482 21.26 7.30 -0.13
C ILE A 482 22.43 7.12 0.86
N PHE A 483 23.38 6.23 0.54
CA PHE A 483 24.55 6.00 1.38
C PHE A 483 25.40 7.27 1.54
N ILE A 484 25.62 8.01 0.46
CA ILE A 484 26.35 9.30 0.51
C ILE A 484 25.61 10.31 1.40
N ILE A 485 24.28 10.42 1.30
CA ILE A 485 23.48 11.29 2.17
C ILE A 485 23.68 10.91 3.64
N MET A 486 23.67 9.62 3.99
CA MET A 486 23.94 9.14 5.36
C MET A 486 25.30 9.60 5.87
N ILE A 487 26.34 9.45 5.04
CA ILE A 487 27.71 9.85 5.39
C ILE A 487 27.81 11.36 5.56
N ILE A 488 27.20 12.15 4.67
CA ILE A 488 27.20 13.63 4.74
C ILE A 488 26.54 14.11 6.02
N LEU A 489 25.39 13.58 6.38
CA LEU A 489 24.70 13.91 7.62
C LEU A 489 25.60 13.67 8.84
N GLY A 490 26.31 12.54 8.86
CA GLY A 490 27.27 12.23 9.91
C GLY A 490 28.50 13.15 9.93
N LEU A 491 29.05 13.44 8.74
CA LEU A 491 30.22 14.33 8.59
C LEU A 491 29.93 15.78 8.99
N LEU A 492 28.69 16.21 8.98
CA LEU A 492 28.31 17.55 9.39
C LEU A 492 27.88 17.63 10.87
N SER A 493 27.61 16.50 11.52
CA SER A 493 26.99 16.47 12.86
C SER A 493 27.98 16.15 14.00
N TRP A 494 29.26 15.92 13.72
CA TRP A 494 30.27 15.48 14.71
C TRP A 494 30.75 16.56 15.67
N THR A 495 30.68 17.84 15.31
CA THR A 495 31.34 18.96 16.01
C THR A 495 30.80 19.14 17.43
N GLY A 496 29.49 19.05 17.63
CA GLY A 496 28.86 19.14 18.95
C GLY A 496 29.32 18.03 19.90
N LEU A 497 29.39 16.79 19.39
CA LEU A 497 29.91 15.67 20.19
C LEU A 497 31.40 15.82 20.50
N ALA A 498 32.21 16.27 19.55
CA ALA A 498 33.63 16.49 19.78
C ALA A 498 33.87 17.53 20.91
N THR A 499 33.11 18.62 20.89
CA THR A 499 33.18 19.66 21.95
C THR A 499 32.76 19.11 23.32
N LEU A 500 31.69 18.31 23.36
CA LEU A 500 31.23 17.65 24.59
C LEU A 500 32.29 16.68 25.12
N VAL A 501 32.82 15.79 24.30
CA VAL A 501 33.85 14.80 24.68
C VAL A 501 35.09 15.49 25.14
N ARG A 502 35.55 16.55 24.43
CA ARG A 502 36.67 17.36 24.84
C ARG A 502 36.48 17.92 26.26
N GLY A 503 35.31 18.53 26.54
CA GLY A 503 35.03 19.10 27.86
C GLY A 503 35.06 18.04 28.96
N GLN A 504 34.53 16.87 28.72
CA GLN A 504 34.57 15.75 29.68
C GLN A 504 36.00 15.20 29.88
N ILE A 505 36.78 15.07 28.81
CA ILE A 505 38.17 14.61 28.90
C ILE A 505 39.04 15.61 29.70
N LEU A 506 38.84 16.91 29.47
CA LEU A 506 39.53 17.98 30.23
C LEU A 506 39.25 17.88 31.74
N ALA A 507 38.00 17.60 32.12
CA ALA A 507 37.62 17.42 33.52
C ALA A 507 38.19 16.14 34.14
N GLU A 508 38.22 15.03 33.37
CA GLU A 508 38.71 13.75 33.87
C GLU A 508 40.24 13.62 33.93
N ARG A 509 40.98 14.31 33.07
CA ARG A 509 42.46 14.17 32.97
C ARG A 509 43.20 14.65 34.19
N GLU A 510 42.59 15.54 35.00
CA GLU A 510 43.16 16.09 36.25
C GLU A 510 42.89 15.19 37.47
N LYS A 511 42.16 14.08 37.31
CA LYS A 511 41.85 13.17 38.40
C LYS A 511 43.01 12.28 38.81
N GLU A 512 43.06 11.88 40.10
CA GLU A 512 44.14 11.10 40.72
C GLU A 512 44.48 9.82 39.95
N PHE A 513 43.51 9.07 39.45
CA PHE A 513 43.76 7.83 38.73
C PHE A 513 44.51 8.06 37.40
N VAL A 514 44.32 9.21 36.75
CA VAL A 514 45.06 9.61 35.54
C VAL A 514 46.50 9.96 35.89
N ILE A 515 46.70 10.71 36.97
CA ILE A 515 48.03 11.09 37.48
C ILE A 515 48.79 9.82 37.86
N ALA A 516 48.16 8.87 38.54
CA ALA A 516 48.76 7.59 38.89
C ALA A 516 49.15 6.78 37.63
N ALA A 517 48.27 6.72 36.61
CA ALA A 517 48.56 6.04 35.34
C ALA A 517 49.78 6.67 34.61
N LYS A 518 49.87 8.01 34.60
CA LYS A 518 51.06 8.70 34.05
C LYS A 518 52.33 8.39 34.81
N SER A 519 52.28 8.37 36.16
CA SER A 519 53.41 8.03 37.01
C SER A 519 53.89 6.59 36.81
N MET A 520 53.00 5.66 36.44
CA MET A 520 53.34 4.29 36.08
C MET A 520 53.87 4.16 34.64
N GLY A 521 54.04 5.25 33.89
CA GLY A 521 54.61 5.21 32.54
C GLY A 521 53.68 4.66 31.47
N ILE A 522 52.36 4.63 31.72
CA ILE A 522 51.36 4.21 30.72
C ILE A 522 51.36 5.23 29.58
N LYS A 523 51.36 4.76 28.32
CA LYS A 523 51.32 5.62 27.13
C LYS A 523 50.08 6.49 27.14
N GLU A 524 50.23 7.79 26.86
CA GLU A 524 49.15 8.80 26.89
C GLU A 524 47.92 8.43 26.07
N ARG A 525 48.11 7.88 24.84
CA ARG A 525 47.00 7.37 24.03
C ARG A 525 46.20 6.25 24.76
N ARG A 526 46.90 5.40 25.53
CA ARG A 526 46.21 4.34 26.28
C ARG A 526 45.44 4.92 27.47
N ILE A 527 45.95 5.95 28.09
CA ILE A 527 45.25 6.66 29.17
C ILE A 527 43.96 7.30 28.63
N ALA A 528 44.04 8.07 27.55
CA ALA A 528 42.87 8.73 26.96
C ALA A 528 41.76 7.73 26.58
N PHE A 529 42.08 6.69 25.82
CA PHE A 529 41.05 5.77 25.26
C PHE A 529 40.69 4.57 26.16
N LYS A 530 41.57 4.09 27.06
CA LYS A 530 41.29 2.95 27.91
C LYS A 530 40.98 3.27 29.38
N HIS A 531 41.38 4.48 29.85
CA HIS A 531 41.16 4.85 31.25
C HIS A 531 40.18 6.00 31.40
N ILE A 532 40.21 7.03 30.54
CA ILE A 532 39.30 8.17 30.65
C ILE A 532 37.99 7.92 29.87
N LEU A 533 38.08 7.52 28.60
CA LEU A 533 36.90 7.35 27.75
C LEU A 533 35.81 6.46 28.38
N PRO A 534 36.10 5.30 29.01
CA PRO A 534 35.07 4.48 29.66
C PRO A 534 34.32 5.20 30.80
N ASN A 535 34.97 6.13 31.48
CA ASN A 535 34.32 6.88 32.57
C ASN A 535 33.30 7.93 32.07
N ILE A 536 33.47 8.42 30.85
CA ILE A 536 32.59 9.42 30.24
C ILE A 536 31.59 8.80 29.26
N ILE A 537 31.63 7.48 29.04
CA ILE A 537 30.80 6.77 28.03
C ILE A 537 29.29 7.00 28.29
N SER A 538 28.87 7.10 29.55
CA SER A 538 27.49 7.33 29.92
C SER A 538 26.98 8.69 29.40
N VAL A 539 27.77 9.75 29.51
CA VAL A 539 27.42 11.07 29.00
C VAL A 539 27.40 11.07 27.46
N ILE A 540 28.34 10.35 26.84
CA ILE A 540 28.38 10.17 25.39
C ILE A 540 27.11 9.46 24.90
N LEU A 541 26.71 8.34 25.54
CA LEU A 541 25.52 7.58 25.14
C LEU A 541 24.24 8.43 25.18
N VAL A 542 24.07 9.25 26.21
CA VAL A 542 22.95 10.20 26.30
C VAL A 542 22.95 11.16 25.12
N ASN A 543 24.11 11.74 24.80
CA ASN A 543 24.21 12.68 23.68
C ASN A 543 23.93 11.98 22.33
N LEU A 544 24.42 10.74 22.14
CA LEU A 544 24.14 9.95 20.94
C LEU A 544 22.65 9.66 20.77
N THR A 545 21.93 9.40 21.86
CA THR A 545 20.48 9.16 21.83
C THR A 545 19.75 10.41 21.31
N LEU A 546 20.07 11.59 21.84
CA LEU A 546 19.47 12.86 21.41
C LEU A 546 19.88 13.21 19.96
N ASN A 547 21.14 12.96 19.60
CA ASN A 547 21.62 13.15 18.23
C ASN A 547 20.89 12.25 17.21
N PHE A 548 20.53 11.04 17.60
CA PHE A 548 19.76 10.14 16.73
C PHE A 548 18.42 10.74 16.36
N ALA A 549 17.68 11.26 17.34
CA ALA A 549 16.42 11.97 17.09
C ALA A 549 16.61 13.18 16.15
N SER A 550 17.67 13.97 16.38
CA SER A 550 18.02 15.13 15.57
C SER A 550 18.36 14.75 14.12
N CYS A 551 19.14 13.67 13.91
CA CYS A 551 19.49 13.18 12.57
C CYS A 551 18.25 12.68 11.80
N MET A 552 17.32 12.02 12.48
CA MET A 552 16.04 11.60 11.88
C MET A 552 15.20 12.80 11.42
N LEU A 553 15.08 13.83 12.26
CA LEU A 553 14.36 15.07 11.89
C LEU A 553 15.03 15.78 10.73
N THR A 554 16.36 15.80 10.70
CA THR A 554 17.13 16.44 9.64
C THR A 554 16.97 15.71 8.31
N GLU A 555 17.07 14.37 8.31
CA GLU A 555 16.76 13.54 7.12
C GLU A 555 15.35 13.83 6.63
N SER A 556 14.38 13.79 7.55
CA SER A 556 12.97 14.00 7.18
C SER A 556 12.74 15.41 6.64
N SER A 557 13.42 16.42 7.15
CA SER A 557 13.36 17.80 6.64
C SER A 557 13.95 17.92 5.24
N LEU A 558 15.10 17.29 4.99
CA LEU A 558 15.73 17.26 3.66
C LEU A 558 14.85 16.52 2.65
N SER A 559 14.32 15.36 3.03
CA SER A 559 13.43 14.57 2.20
C SER A 559 12.12 15.29 1.91
N TYR A 560 11.53 15.98 2.90
CA TYR A 560 10.35 16.85 2.72
C TYR A 560 10.63 18.01 1.75
N LEU A 561 11.80 18.57 1.77
CA LEU A 561 12.22 19.63 0.84
C LEU A 561 12.55 19.09 -0.57
N GLY A 562 12.52 17.77 -0.77
CA GLY A 562 12.80 17.12 -2.06
C GLY A 562 14.29 16.86 -2.33
N PHE A 563 15.15 17.03 -1.31
CA PHE A 563 16.60 16.87 -1.40
C PHE A 563 17.14 15.63 -0.67
N GLY A 564 16.26 14.80 -0.10
CA GLY A 564 16.59 13.53 0.53
C GLY A 564 16.40 12.35 -0.41
N VAL A 565 15.95 11.24 0.17
CA VAL A 565 15.62 10.02 -0.57
C VAL A 565 14.46 10.27 -1.51
N LYS A 566 14.64 9.89 -2.79
CA LYS A 566 13.61 10.05 -3.80
C LYS A 566 12.64 8.88 -3.85
N LEU A 567 11.43 9.16 -4.34
CA LEU A 567 10.51 8.14 -4.79
C LEU A 567 11.16 7.28 -5.89
N PRO A 568 10.84 5.97 -5.96
CA PRO A 568 9.72 5.30 -5.28
C PRO A 568 10.00 4.83 -3.85
N ARG A 569 11.24 4.85 -3.35
CA ARG A 569 11.59 4.39 -1.99
C ARG A 569 10.98 5.31 -0.93
N PRO A 570 10.20 4.77 0.04
CA PRO A 570 9.60 5.61 1.08
C PRO A 570 10.60 5.97 2.18
N THR A 571 10.49 7.19 2.70
CA THR A 571 10.93 7.63 4.02
C THR A 571 9.78 8.40 4.65
N TRP A 572 9.73 8.54 5.98
CA TRP A 572 8.69 9.37 6.59
C TRP A 572 8.76 10.83 6.09
N GLY A 573 9.97 11.32 5.79
CA GLY A 573 10.18 12.67 5.25
C GLY A 573 9.62 12.85 3.83
N ASN A 574 9.96 11.95 2.89
CA ASN A 574 9.49 12.10 1.51
C ASN A 574 7.99 11.79 1.34
N MET A 575 7.40 11.01 2.25
CA MET A 575 5.94 10.84 2.29
C MET A 575 5.22 12.16 2.60
N LEU A 576 5.87 13.09 3.31
CA LEU A 576 5.34 14.41 3.59
C LEU A 576 5.54 15.40 2.44
N ASP A 577 6.47 15.16 1.51
CA ASP A 577 6.75 16.06 0.37
C ASP A 577 5.51 16.29 -0.50
N GLY A 578 4.77 15.22 -0.83
CA GLY A 578 3.52 15.32 -1.60
C GLY A 578 2.39 16.09 -0.90
N CYS A 579 2.58 16.51 0.36
CA CYS A 579 1.57 17.19 1.18
C CYS A 579 1.76 18.71 1.24
N ARG A 580 2.55 19.29 0.33
CA ARG A 580 2.67 20.76 0.19
C ARG A 580 1.45 21.39 -0.48
N ASP A 581 0.70 20.60 -1.25
CA ASP A 581 -0.54 21.07 -1.88
C ASP A 581 -1.65 21.20 -0.84
N SER A 582 -2.29 22.37 -0.80
CA SER A 582 -3.42 22.66 0.09
C SER A 582 -4.59 21.70 -0.11
N LYS A 583 -4.83 21.20 -1.32
CA LYS A 583 -5.84 20.17 -1.60
C LYS A 583 -5.53 18.86 -0.88
N VAL A 584 -4.25 18.49 -0.82
CA VAL A 584 -3.82 17.27 -0.11
C VAL A 584 -4.03 17.42 1.39
N ILE A 585 -3.67 18.58 1.95
CA ILE A 585 -3.86 18.85 3.39
C ILE A 585 -5.34 18.79 3.78
N GLN A 586 -6.23 19.36 2.95
CA GLN A 586 -7.65 19.46 3.24
C GLN A 586 -8.41 18.14 3.00
N ASN A 587 -8.11 17.45 1.88
CA ASN A 587 -8.94 16.33 1.42
C ASN A 587 -8.33 14.95 1.70
N TYR A 588 -7.02 14.87 1.91
CA TYR A 588 -6.30 13.59 2.02
C TYR A 588 -5.42 13.55 3.27
N TRP A 589 -6.02 13.89 4.43
CA TRP A 589 -5.35 14.04 5.72
C TRP A 589 -4.48 12.83 6.11
N TRP A 590 -4.86 11.60 5.77
CA TRP A 590 -4.14 10.38 6.11
C TRP A 590 -2.76 10.30 5.47
N ARG A 591 -2.55 10.93 4.31
CA ARG A 591 -1.27 10.92 3.60
C ARG A 591 -0.15 11.63 4.37
N TRP A 592 -0.50 12.61 5.21
CA TRP A 592 0.47 13.37 5.98
C TRP A 592 0.38 13.11 7.49
N VAL A 593 -0.80 12.85 8.04
CA VAL A 593 -0.97 12.61 9.49
C VAL A 593 -0.21 11.37 9.93
N PHE A 594 -0.33 10.26 9.22
CA PHE A 594 0.33 9.03 9.64
C PHE A 594 1.86 9.13 9.62
N PRO A 595 2.55 9.50 8.54
CA PRO A 595 4.01 9.62 8.57
C PRO A 595 4.51 10.67 9.57
N ALA A 596 3.80 11.82 9.71
CA ALA A 596 4.13 12.82 10.71
C ALA A 596 3.98 12.29 12.14
N LEU A 597 2.90 11.57 12.43
CA LEU A 597 2.63 10.98 13.74
C LEU A 597 3.70 9.95 14.13
N PHE A 598 4.05 9.03 13.22
CA PHE A 598 5.08 8.02 13.46
C PHE A 598 6.45 8.66 13.71
N LEU A 599 6.83 9.66 12.91
CA LEU A 599 8.06 10.43 13.10
C LEU A 599 8.06 11.14 14.48
N ALA A 600 6.97 11.87 14.79
CA ALA A 600 6.87 12.64 16.04
C ALA A 600 6.91 11.74 17.28
N ILE A 601 6.14 10.64 17.30
CA ILE A 601 6.12 9.68 18.41
C ILE A 601 7.52 9.09 18.62
N THR A 602 8.18 8.68 17.55
CA THR A 602 9.52 8.09 17.63
C THR A 602 10.53 9.08 18.22
N VAL A 603 10.56 10.30 17.70
CA VAL A 603 11.45 11.37 18.19
C VAL A 603 11.15 11.71 19.66
N ILE A 604 9.89 11.86 20.03
CA ILE A 604 9.49 12.13 21.42
C ILE A 604 9.94 11.00 22.36
N CYS A 605 9.73 9.75 21.97
CA CYS A 605 10.16 8.60 22.78
C CYS A 605 11.67 8.56 22.96
N ILE A 606 12.44 8.81 21.91
CA ILE A 606 13.89 8.85 21.95
C ILE A 606 14.36 9.98 22.89
N ASN A 607 13.77 11.17 22.79
CA ASN A 607 14.12 12.30 23.66
C ASN A 607 13.77 12.02 25.12
N ILE A 608 12.59 11.47 25.43
CA ILE A 608 12.21 11.09 26.81
C ILE A 608 13.20 10.08 27.40
N ILE A 609 13.63 9.10 26.59
CA ILE A 609 14.62 8.10 27.04
C ILE A 609 15.97 8.78 27.26
N GLY A 610 16.42 9.61 26.33
CA GLY A 610 17.69 10.36 26.42
C GLY A 610 17.74 11.28 27.65
N ASP A 611 16.71 12.08 27.88
CA ASP A 611 16.60 12.98 29.03
C ASP A 611 16.53 12.18 30.34
N THR A 612 15.77 11.09 30.38
CA THR A 612 15.71 10.22 31.56
C THR A 612 17.07 9.60 31.88
N LEU A 613 17.80 9.14 30.88
CA LEU A 613 19.16 8.62 31.06
C LEU A 613 20.10 9.72 31.56
N ARG A 614 20.00 10.92 31.02
CA ARG A 614 20.78 12.10 31.47
C ARG A 614 20.54 12.38 32.96
N ASP A 615 19.28 12.47 33.37
CA ASP A 615 18.92 12.74 34.78
C ASP A 615 19.45 11.68 35.74
N ILE A 616 19.43 10.39 35.33
CA ILE A 616 19.88 9.27 36.16
C ILE A 616 21.40 9.23 36.28
N LEU A 617 22.09 9.67 35.23
CA LEU A 617 23.56 9.65 35.16
C LEU A 617 24.21 10.92 35.69
N ASP A 618 23.43 11.98 36.00
CA ASP A 618 23.94 13.23 36.60
C ASP A 618 24.17 13.01 38.10
N PRO A 619 25.46 13.11 38.56
CA PRO A 619 25.79 12.93 39.98
C PRO A 619 25.18 13.99 40.92
N LYS A 620 24.81 15.16 40.39
CA LYS A 620 24.26 16.29 41.20
C LYS A 620 22.81 16.05 41.60
N SER A 621 22.11 15.17 40.90
CA SER A 621 20.69 14.82 41.23
C SER A 621 20.52 14.06 42.56
N GLU A 622 21.62 13.61 43.19
CA GLU A 622 21.62 12.90 44.48
C GLU A 622 21.67 13.82 45.71
N VAL A 623 22.02 15.11 45.52
CA VAL A 623 22.22 16.05 46.65
C VAL A 623 20.93 16.77 47.04
N GLU A 624 19.89 16.74 46.18
CA GLU A 624 18.62 17.46 46.42
C GLU A 624 17.44 16.54 46.89
N LYS A 625 17.71 15.33 47.26
CA LYS A 625 16.71 14.42 47.88
C LYS A 625 17.25 13.98 49.27
#